data_dc1ef004883c13bd1aeebdc136e8d66b
#
_entry.id   dc1ef004883c13bd1aeebdc136e8d66b
#
_cell.length_a   1.000
_cell.length_b   1.000
_cell.length_c   1.000
_cell.angle_alpha   90.00
_cell.angle_beta   90.00
_cell.angle_gamma   90.00
#
_symmetry.space_group_name_H-M   'P 1'
#
loop_
_entity.id
_entity.type
_entity.pdbx_description
1 polymer ?
#
loop_
_entity_poly.entity_id
_entity_poly.type
_entity_poly.pdbx_seq_one_letter_code
_entity_poly.pdbx_strand_id
1 'polypeptide(L)'
;MIRLMLGLVAAALVTSSAMAQSAVERGGYLVNTIMTCANCHSPKGPPAAVAGKDYSGGLRFDEPPFDVTAPNITPDKETGIGNWTDAQIKTMLLTGKNPHGIQEAEVMPTAFYPILTPGDLDGIVAYLRSLTPVKNKVAAPVYKIALPHHVFPGAEKSYSQADLNDKLKRGFYLVTIGHCMECHTPFVPPGGPDFANSLGKGGREFPGPWGISKSRNITSHRTAGIGDWTDAEIKTAITQGKRKDGTPLKGPMGYQYYAKMTDADLDAVIAYLRTVPPKE
;
A
#
# COMPACT_ATOMS: atom_id res chain seq x y z
N MET A 1 38.29 -61.32 -23.79
CA MET A 1 38.72 -60.09 -23.14
C MET A 1 37.69 -59.00 -23.48
N ILE A 2 36.72 -58.76 -22.59
CA ILE A 2 35.67 -57.74 -22.77
C ILE A 2 36.05 -56.57 -21.89
N ARG A 3 36.33 -55.39 -22.50
CA ARG A 3 36.57 -54.13 -21.80
C ARG A 3 35.26 -53.43 -21.53
N LEU A 4 34.85 -53.35 -20.28
CA LEU A 4 33.78 -52.49 -19.82
C LEU A 4 34.31 -51.03 -19.78
N MET A 5 33.68 -50.16 -20.56
CA MET A 5 33.83 -48.71 -20.40
C MET A 5 32.77 -48.18 -19.45
N LEU A 6 33.18 -47.75 -18.25
CA LEU A 6 32.34 -46.96 -17.35
C LEU A 6 32.29 -45.52 -17.86
N GLY A 7 31.15 -45.09 -18.35
CA GLY A 7 30.88 -43.68 -18.64
C GLY A 7 30.45 -42.95 -17.36
N LEU A 8 31.29 -42.01 -16.89
CA LEU A 8 30.90 -41.07 -15.85
C LEU A 8 29.93 -40.00 -16.44
N VAL A 9 28.69 -40.04 -16.02
CA VAL A 9 27.75 -38.95 -16.27
C VAL A 9 27.92 -37.91 -15.15
N ALA A 10 28.59 -36.81 -15.48
CA ALA A 10 28.66 -35.67 -14.59
C ALA A 10 27.34 -34.89 -14.62
N ALA A 11 26.51 -35.04 -13.60
CA ALA A 11 25.33 -34.22 -13.41
C ALA A 11 25.74 -32.81 -12.99
N ALA A 12 25.68 -31.86 -13.91
CA ALA A 12 25.87 -30.43 -13.58
C ALA A 12 24.64 -29.95 -12.78
N LEU A 13 24.80 -29.78 -11.48
CA LEU A 13 23.87 -29.06 -10.61
C LEU A 13 23.87 -27.58 -11.01
N VAL A 14 22.90 -27.17 -11.78
CA VAL A 14 22.63 -25.74 -12.02
C VAL A 14 21.99 -25.20 -10.76
N THR A 15 22.80 -24.65 -9.86
CA THR A 15 22.32 -23.83 -8.74
C THR A 15 21.90 -22.49 -9.32
N SER A 16 20.61 -22.29 -9.53
CA SER A 16 20.04 -20.96 -9.78
C SER A 16 20.24 -20.13 -8.49
N SER A 17 21.27 -19.30 -8.48
CA SER A 17 21.42 -18.24 -7.48
C SER A 17 20.28 -17.27 -7.68
N ALA A 18 19.24 -17.35 -6.87
CA ALA A 18 18.25 -16.29 -6.78
C ALA A 18 19.01 -15.03 -6.32
N MET A 19 19.25 -14.11 -7.24
CA MET A 19 19.86 -12.81 -6.92
C MET A 19 18.93 -12.14 -5.92
N ALA A 20 19.44 -11.80 -4.75
CA ALA A 20 18.68 -11.05 -3.76
C ALA A 20 18.28 -9.70 -4.38
N GLN A 21 17.00 -9.38 -4.32
CA GLN A 21 16.46 -8.10 -4.79
C GLN A 21 17.16 -6.95 -4.07
N SER A 22 17.66 -5.94 -4.78
CA SER A 22 18.29 -4.78 -4.16
C SER A 22 17.28 -4.00 -3.30
N ALA A 23 17.76 -3.26 -2.31
CA ALA A 23 16.89 -2.43 -1.46
C ALA A 23 16.06 -1.44 -2.29
N VAL A 24 16.64 -0.82 -3.31
CA VAL A 24 15.94 0.11 -4.21
C VAL A 24 14.83 -0.61 -5.01
N GLU A 25 15.12 -1.79 -5.55
CA GLU A 25 14.11 -2.57 -6.29
C GLU A 25 12.98 -3.02 -5.37
N ARG A 26 13.30 -3.48 -4.15
CA ARG A 26 12.29 -3.87 -3.17
C ARG A 26 11.45 -2.69 -2.74
N GLY A 27 12.05 -1.55 -2.42
CA GLY A 27 11.33 -0.32 -2.10
C GLY A 27 10.46 0.17 -3.26
N GLY A 28 11.02 0.16 -4.47
CA GLY A 28 10.28 0.50 -5.69
C GLY A 28 9.07 -0.41 -5.92
N TYR A 29 9.23 -1.71 -5.69
CA TYR A 29 8.10 -2.64 -5.75
C TYR A 29 6.98 -2.25 -4.78
N LEU A 30 7.29 -2.04 -3.50
CA LEU A 30 6.28 -1.69 -2.49
C LEU A 30 5.58 -0.37 -2.79
N VAL A 31 6.36 0.67 -3.10
CA VAL A 31 5.88 2.04 -3.37
C VAL A 31 4.99 2.10 -4.62
N ASN A 32 5.33 1.32 -5.67
CA ASN A 32 4.62 1.31 -6.95
C ASN A 32 3.51 0.27 -7.05
N THR A 33 3.34 -0.58 -6.03
CA THR A 33 2.31 -1.61 -6.01
C THR A 33 1.39 -1.44 -4.82
N ILE A 34 1.65 -2.17 -3.71
CA ILE A 34 0.71 -2.28 -2.59
C ILE A 34 0.51 -0.96 -1.81
N MET A 35 1.55 -0.14 -1.66
CA MET A 35 1.45 1.13 -0.94
C MET A 35 0.86 2.26 -1.79
N THR A 36 0.86 2.12 -3.11
CA THR A 36 0.24 3.06 -4.07
C THR A 36 0.61 4.54 -3.88
N CYS A 37 1.83 4.86 -3.42
CA CYS A 37 2.22 6.22 -3.03
C CYS A 37 1.96 7.27 -4.13
N ALA A 38 2.24 6.92 -5.40
CA ALA A 38 1.97 7.78 -6.55
C ALA A 38 0.48 8.10 -6.73
N ASN A 39 -0.45 7.31 -6.14
CA ASN A 39 -1.87 7.59 -6.25
C ASN A 39 -2.27 8.94 -5.62
N CYS A 40 -1.59 9.35 -4.55
CA CYS A 40 -1.80 10.64 -3.89
C CYS A 40 -0.68 11.63 -4.23
N HIS A 41 0.58 11.15 -4.29
CA HIS A 41 1.75 12.00 -4.45
C HIS A 41 2.13 12.32 -5.90
N SER A 42 1.29 12.01 -6.90
CA SER A 42 1.47 12.47 -8.27
C SER A 42 0.32 13.36 -8.70
N PRO A 43 0.57 14.49 -9.37
CA PRO A 43 -0.49 15.37 -9.80
C PRO A 43 -1.35 14.68 -10.85
N LYS A 44 -2.66 14.82 -10.71
CA LYS A 44 -3.65 14.28 -11.64
C LYS A 44 -4.16 15.40 -12.53
N GLY A 45 -3.88 15.29 -13.83
CA GLY A 45 -4.52 16.10 -14.85
C GLY A 45 -5.61 15.30 -15.58
N PRO A 46 -6.59 15.93 -16.23
CA PRO A 46 -7.44 15.23 -17.18
C PRO A 46 -6.63 14.90 -18.45
N PRO A 47 -6.64 13.64 -18.96
CA PRO A 47 -7.34 12.48 -18.44
C PRO A 47 -6.49 11.53 -17.55
N ALA A 48 -5.22 11.86 -17.25
CA ALA A 48 -4.28 10.96 -16.60
C ALA A 48 -3.23 11.70 -15.74
N ALA A 49 -2.26 10.96 -15.17
CA ALA A 49 -1.10 11.52 -14.48
C ALA A 49 -0.33 12.48 -15.40
N VAL A 50 0.19 13.57 -14.83
CA VAL A 50 1.00 14.54 -15.59
C VAL A 50 2.38 13.94 -15.81
N ALA A 51 2.75 13.69 -17.07
CA ALA A 51 4.02 13.07 -17.44
C ALA A 51 5.21 13.83 -16.83
N GLY A 52 6.18 13.10 -16.29
CA GLY A 52 7.38 13.66 -15.66
C GLY A 52 7.15 14.35 -14.31
N LYS A 53 5.95 14.19 -13.71
CA LYS A 53 5.60 14.77 -12.42
C LYS A 53 5.30 13.71 -11.35
N ASP A 54 5.67 12.45 -11.60
CA ASP A 54 5.45 11.39 -10.64
C ASP A 54 6.09 11.74 -9.29
N TYR A 55 5.36 11.46 -8.21
CA TYR A 55 5.75 11.72 -6.83
C TYR A 55 5.97 13.20 -6.46
N SER A 56 5.67 14.14 -7.34
CA SER A 56 5.86 15.57 -7.06
C SER A 56 4.71 16.22 -6.27
N GLY A 57 3.75 15.43 -5.78
CA GLY A 57 2.60 15.90 -5.00
C GLY A 57 1.42 16.35 -5.86
N GLY A 58 0.33 16.72 -5.23
CA GLY A 58 -0.76 17.43 -5.91
C GLY A 58 -2.19 16.98 -5.63
N LEU A 59 -2.47 15.81 -5.06
CA LEU A 59 -3.84 15.46 -4.69
C LEU A 59 -4.25 16.23 -3.42
N ARG A 60 -5.35 17.00 -3.52
CA ARG A 60 -5.90 17.77 -2.40
C ARG A 60 -6.99 16.98 -1.68
N PHE A 61 -6.99 17.11 -0.36
CA PHE A 61 -7.99 16.60 0.56
C PHE A 61 -8.51 17.77 1.40
N ASP A 62 -9.77 18.12 1.20
CA ASP A 62 -10.46 19.17 1.97
C ASP A 62 -11.54 18.50 2.81
N GLU A 63 -11.19 18.26 4.05
CA GLU A 63 -12.00 17.56 5.04
C GLU A 63 -12.30 18.51 6.21
N PRO A 64 -13.32 18.24 7.03
CA PRO A 64 -13.63 19.09 8.16
C PRO A 64 -12.45 19.42 9.08
N PRO A 65 -11.54 18.46 9.43
CA PRO A 65 -10.41 18.75 10.33
C PRO A 65 -9.19 19.36 9.63
N PHE A 66 -9.08 19.30 8.31
CA PHE A 66 -7.90 19.77 7.57
C PHE A 66 -8.19 20.10 6.11
N ASP A 67 -7.32 20.92 5.52
CA ASP A 67 -7.18 21.11 4.07
C ASP A 67 -5.71 20.89 3.72
N VAL A 68 -5.40 19.75 3.10
CA VAL A 68 -4.04 19.36 2.81
C VAL A 68 -3.88 18.93 1.36
N THR A 69 -2.72 19.20 0.81
CA THR A 69 -2.32 18.70 -0.52
C THR A 69 -1.17 17.73 -0.32
N ALA A 70 -1.28 16.52 -0.89
CA ALA A 70 -0.22 15.53 -0.83
C ALA A 70 1.11 16.16 -1.27
N PRO A 71 2.16 16.14 -0.43
CA PRO A 71 3.40 16.86 -0.70
C PRO A 71 4.23 16.19 -1.77
N ASN A 72 5.21 16.94 -2.28
CA ASN A 72 6.27 16.45 -3.14
C ASN A 72 7.20 15.53 -2.32
N ILE A 73 7.29 14.25 -2.70
CA ILE A 73 8.16 13.26 -2.07
C ILE A 73 9.36 12.87 -2.94
N THR A 74 9.63 13.64 -4.02
CA THR A 74 10.89 13.50 -4.76
C THR A 74 12.06 14.09 -3.97
N PRO A 75 13.33 13.73 -4.27
CA PRO A 75 14.49 14.28 -3.59
C PRO A 75 14.85 15.72 -4.03
N ASP A 76 13.85 16.51 -4.45
CA ASP A 76 14.04 17.96 -4.66
C ASP A 76 14.31 18.66 -3.34
N LYS A 77 15.35 19.48 -3.29
CA LYS A 77 15.81 20.14 -2.07
C LYS A 77 14.95 21.32 -1.63
N GLU A 78 14.23 21.94 -2.54
CA GLU A 78 13.45 23.14 -2.21
C GLU A 78 12.00 22.80 -1.89
N THR A 79 11.43 21.85 -2.61
CA THR A 79 9.98 21.59 -2.57
C THR A 79 9.62 20.17 -2.19
N GLY A 80 10.61 19.27 -2.11
CA GLY A 80 10.46 17.86 -1.78
C GLY A 80 11.19 17.45 -0.50
N ILE A 81 11.56 16.18 -0.44
CA ILE A 81 12.22 15.59 0.74
C ILE A 81 13.77 15.59 0.63
N GLY A 82 14.34 16.32 -0.34
CA GLY A 82 15.78 16.28 -0.61
C GLY A 82 16.67 16.73 0.55
N ASN A 83 16.18 17.60 1.41
CA ASN A 83 16.90 18.08 2.60
C ASN A 83 16.58 17.27 3.88
N TRP A 84 15.67 16.31 3.83
CA TRP A 84 15.38 15.45 4.98
C TRP A 84 16.46 14.38 5.12
N THR A 85 16.80 14.01 6.35
CA THR A 85 17.61 12.81 6.58
C THR A 85 16.77 11.54 6.38
N ASP A 86 17.44 10.40 6.16
CA ASP A 86 16.73 9.11 6.07
C ASP A 86 15.98 8.79 7.36
N ALA A 87 16.55 9.13 8.52
CA ALA A 87 15.88 8.98 9.81
C ALA A 87 14.59 9.82 9.89
N GLN A 88 14.59 11.04 9.36
CA GLN A 88 13.39 11.89 9.32
C GLN A 88 12.31 11.32 8.40
N ILE A 89 12.68 10.77 7.24
CA ILE A 89 11.73 10.10 6.34
C ILE A 89 11.11 8.88 7.03
N LYS A 90 11.94 8.05 7.67
CA LYS A 90 11.46 6.88 8.43
C LYS A 90 10.53 7.29 9.57
N THR A 91 10.90 8.31 10.34
CA THR A 91 10.05 8.84 11.43
C THR A 91 8.70 9.29 10.89
N MET A 92 8.70 10.04 9.77
CA MET A 92 7.45 10.46 9.12
C MET A 92 6.58 9.27 8.73
N LEU A 93 7.15 8.25 8.10
CA LEU A 93 6.41 7.05 7.70
C LEU A 93 5.83 6.29 8.91
N LEU A 94 6.60 6.16 9.99
CA LEU A 94 6.19 5.35 11.14
C LEU A 94 5.30 6.08 12.14
N THR A 95 5.36 7.41 12.19
CA THR A 95 4.70 8.20 13.26
C THR A 95 3.81 9.31 12.73
N GLY A 96 3.83 9.58 11.44
CA GLY A 96 3.13 10.73 10.84
C GLY A 96 3.72 12.08 11.23
N LYS A 97 4.86 12.16 11.93
CA LYS A 97 5.49 13.43 12.32
C LYS A 97 6.56 13.85 11.32
N ASN A 98 6.37 15.02 10.73
CA ASN A 98 7.36 15.59 9.83
C ASN A 98 8.59 16.14 10.60
N PRO A 99 9.69 16.56 9.93
CA PRO A 99 10.90 17.08 10.60
C PRO A 99 10.68 18.33 11.46
N HIS A 100 9.56 19.01 11.32
CA HIS A 100 9.19 20.17 12.15
C HIS A 100 8.34 19.78 13.36
N GLY A 101 8.12 18.46 13.59
CA GLY A 101 7.32 17.94 14.70
C GLY A 101 5.80 18.07 14.50
N ILE A 102 5.36 18.46 13.32
CA ILE A 102 3.93 18.59 12.99
C ILE A 102 3.37 17.19 12.68
N GLN A 103 2.23 16.87 13.31
CA GLN A 103 1.47 15.66 13.00
C GLN A 103 0.73 15.85 11.69
N GLU A 104 1.03 15.01 10.69
CA GLU A 104 0.35 15.01 9.40
C GLU A 104 -1.04 14.38 9.50
N ALA A 105 -1.93 14.78 8.58
CA ALA A 105 -3.27 14.23 8.50
C ALA A 105 -3.25 12.72 8.21
N GLU A 106 -4.12 11.96 8.88
CA GLU A 106 -4.20 10.50 8.74
C GLU A 106 -4.68 10.01 7.36
N VAL A 107 -5.05 10.93 6.45
CA VAL A 107 -5.19 10.62 5.03
C VAL A 107 -3.87 10.13 4.41
N MET A 108 -2.73 10.51 4.98
CA MET A 108 -1.48 9.78 4.81
C MET A 108 -1.51 8.57 5.76
N PRO A 109 -1.56 7.32 5.28
CA PRO A 109 -1.92 6.15 6.09
C PRO A 109 -0.77 5.67 7.00
N THR A 110 -0.13 6.58 7.72
CA THR A 110 0.99 6.31 8.64
C THR A 110 0.58 5.42 9.82
N ALA A 111 -0.70 5.36 10.13
CA ALA A 111 -1.26 4.42 11.11
C ALA A 111 -0.94 2.94 10.81
N PHE A 112 -0.69 2.61 9.54
CA PHE A 112 -0.50 1.24 9.06
C PHE A 112 0.96 0.86 8.84
N TYR A 113 1.88 1.79 8.94
CA TYR A 113 3.29 1.57 8.58
C TYR A 113 4.23 1.14 9.72
N PRO A 114 3.87 1.22 11.02
CA PRO A 114 4.76 0.73 12.08
C PRO A 114 5.10 -0.77 11.98
N ILE A 115 4.28 -1.56 11.25
CA ILE A 115 4.56 -2.97 10.95
C ILE A 115 5.69 -3.19 9.95
N LEU A 116 6.10 -2.16 9.18
CA LEU A 116 7.14 -2.28 8.15
C LEU A 116 8.39 -2.97 8.69
N THR A 117 8.89 -3.97 7.97
CA THR A 117 10.19 -4.55 8.31
C THR A 117 11.29 -3.50 8.17
N PRO A 118 12.38 -3.56 8.96
CA PRO A 118 13.50 -2.63 8.80
C PRO A 118 14.03 -2.59 7.37
N GLY A 119 14.14 -3.76 6.71
CA GLY A 119 14.62 -3.84 5.33
C GLY A 119 13.69 -3.21 4.31
N ASP A 120 12.36 -3.38 4.46
CA ASP A 120 11.38 -2.75 3.58
C ASP A 120 11.34 -1.23 3.79
N LEU A 121 11.46 -0.77 5.03
CA LEU A 121 11.54 0.66 5.34
C LEU A 121 12.80 1.31 4.76
N ASP A 122 13.96 0.64 4.87
CA ASP A 122 15.20 1.06 4.23
C ASP A 122 15.08 1.09 2.70
N GLY A 123 14.45 0.07 2.13
CA GLY A 123 14.18 -0.02 0.69
C GLY A 123 13.29 1.11 0.19
N ILE A 124 12.21 1.43 0.90
CA ILE A 124 11.32 2.55 0.57
C ILE A 124 12.11 3.87 0.53
N VAL A 125 12.90 4.15 1.58
CA VAL A 125 13.72 5.37 1.64
C VAL A 125 14.73 5.39 0.48
N ALA A 126 15.43 4.28 0.23
CA ALA A 126 16.40 4.17 -0.86
C ALA A 126 15.74 4.42 -2.23
N TYR A 127 14.53 3.89 -2.45
CA TYR A 127 13.78 4.14 -3.68
C TYR A 127 13.38 5.61 -3.82
N LEU A 128 12.83 6.23 -2.77
CA LEU A 128 12.45 7.65 -2.81
C LEU A 128 13.67 8.55 -3.09
N ARG A 129 14.85 8.20 -2.56
CA ARG A 129 16.12 8.88 -2.86
C ARG A 129 16.56 8.71 -4.31
N SER A 130 16.23 7.60 -4.95
CA SER A 130 16.60 7.31 -6.34
C SER A 130 15.71 8.00 -7.38
N LEU A 131 14.58 8.60 -6.97
CA LEU A 131 13.69 9.30 -7.87
C LEU A 131 14.36 10.54 -8.49
N THR A 132 13.94 10.90 -9.69
CA THR A 132 14.35 12.17 -10.29
C THR A 132 13.78 13.34 -9.50
N PRO A 133 14.60 14.31 -9.04
CA PRO A 133 14.09 15.49 -8.37
C PRO A 133 13.15 16.30 -9.30
N VAL A 134 11.97 16.62 -8.79
CA VAL A 134 10.99 17.44 -9.53
C VAL A 134 10.64 18.64 -8.66
N LYS A 135 10.94 19.85 -9.13
CA LYS A 135 10.54 21.06 -8.43
C LYS A 135 9.04 21.28 -8.62
N ASN A 136 8.28 21.13 -7.54
CA ASN A 136 6.84 21.38 -7.50
C ASN A 136 6.42 21.79 -6.08
N LYS A 137 6.09 23.07 -5.91
CA LYS A 137 5.60 23.60 -4.63
C LYS A 137 4.10 23.38 -4.55
N VAL A 138 3.65 22.61 -3.58
CA VAL A 138 2.22 22.44 -3.27
C VAL A 138 1.76 23.47 -2.23
N ALA A 139 0.44 23.61 -2.05
CA ALA A 139 -0.12 24.45 -1.01
C ALA A 139 0.31 23.98 0.39
N ALA A 140 0.56 24.90 1.28
CA ALA A 140 0.83 24.58 2.69
C ALA A 140 -0.40 23.93 3.33
N PRO A 141 -0.22 22.92 4.20
CA PRO A 141 -1.34 22.29 4.90
C PRO A 141 -2.00 23.26 5.87
N VAL A 142 -3.32 23.15 5.98
CA VAL A 142 -4.11 23.88 6.98
C VAL A 142 -4.75 22.85 7.90
N TYR A 143 -4.36 22.85 9.17
CA TYR A 143 -4.95 22.01 10.22
C TYR A 143 -5.91 22.85 11.04
N LYS A 144 -7.20 22.47 11.06
CA LYS A 144 -8.27 23.20 11.76
C LYS A 144 -8.43 22.75 13.21
N ILE A 145 -7.89 21.57 13.53
CA ILE A 145 -7.84 20.98 14.88
C ILE A 145 -6.50 20.26 15.07
N ALA A 146 -6.14 19.96 16.32
CA ALA A 146 -5.05 19.03 16.60
C ALA A 146 -5.42 17.63 16.09
N LEU A 147 -4.55 17.04 15.29
CA LEU A 147 -4.81 15.72 14.70
C LEU A 147 -4.30 14.62 15.64
N PRO A 148 -5.10 13.57 15.89
CA PRO A 148 -4.62 12.39 16.59
C PRO A 148 -3.67 11.61 15.69
N HIS A 149 -2.93 10.69 16.29
CA HIS A 149 -2.23 9.63 15.57
C HIS A 149 -2.66 8.29 16.15
N HIS A 150 -3.18 7.45 15.30
CA HIS A 150 -3.58 6.09 15.65
C HIS A 150 -2.60 5.09 15.06
N VAL A 151 -2.61 3.88 15.59
CA VAL A 151 -1.91 2.73 15.00
C VAL A 151 -2.97 1.66 14.71
N PHE A 152 -2.91 1.11 13.51
CA PHE A 152 -3.82 0.03 13.11
C PHE A 152 -3.61 -1.20 14.00
N PRO A 153 -4.69 -1.83 14.52
CA PRO A 153 -4.56 -2.99 15.41
C PRO A 153 -3.74 -4.12 14.77
N GLY A 154 -2.70 -4.55 15.47
CA GLY A 154 -1.73 -5.54 15.00
C GLY A 154 -0.54 -4.98 14.21
N ALA A 155 -0.51 -3.67 13.96
CA ALA A 155 0.61 -2.99 13.31
C ALA A 155 1.57 -2.29 14.29
N GLU A 156 1.38 -2.45 15.60
CA GLU A 156 2.12 -1.73 16.64
C GLU A 156 3.61 -2.07 16.68
N LYS A 157 3.99 -3.18 16.07
CA LYS A 157 5.38 -3.68 16.05
C LYS A 157 5.80 -4.05 14.65
N SER A 158 7.02 -3.64 14.30
CA SER A 158 7.68 -4.04 13.06
C SER A 158 7.78 -5.57 12.96
N TYR A 159 7.47 -6.11 11.78
CA TYR A 159 7.73 -7.50 11.44
C TYR A 159 9.22 -7.71 11.14
N SER A 160 9.68 -8.94 11.34
CA SER A 160 10.97 -9.39 10.82
C SER A 160 10.81 -9.92 9.39
N GLN A 161 11.91 -10.02 8.64
CA GLN A 161 11.90 -10.66 7.32
C GLN A 161 11.47 -12.14 7.41
N ALA A 162 11.75 -12.82 8.52
CA ALA A 162 11.34 -14.21 8.75
C ALA A 162 9.81 -14.34 8.88
N ASP A 163 9.12 -13.34 9.43
CA ASP A 163 7.66 -13.35 9.52
C ASP A 163 7.00 -13.37 8.14
N LEU A 164 7.64 -12.78 7.14
CA LEU A 164 7.13 -12.74 5.77
C LEU A 164 7.25 -14.09 5.02
N ASN A 165 7.91 -15.09 5.60
CA ASN A 165 7.93 -16.45 5.07
C ASN A 165 6.61 -17.20 5.39
N ASP A 166 5.89 -16.80 6.40
CA ASP A 166 4.53 -17.30 6.68
C ASP A 166 3.53 -16.59 5.78
N LYS A 167 2.74 -17.36 5.01
CA LYS A 167 1.81 -16.82 4.02
C LYS A 167 0.73 -15.93 4.65
N LEU A 168 0.20 -16.28 5.83
CA LEU A 168 -0.85 -15.50 6.48
C LEU A 168 -0.28 -14.20 7.08
N LYS A 169 0.88 -14.27 7.73
CA LYS A 169 1.57 -13.07 8.23
C LYS A 169 1.96 -12.14 7.09
N ARG A 170 2.48 -12.68 5.98
CA ARG A 170 2.77 -11.89 4.76
C ARG A 170 1.51 -11.23 4.20
N GLY A 171 0.40 -11.95 4.18
CA GLY A 171 -0.90 -11.41 3.76
C GLY A 171 -1.37 -10.28 4.67
N PHE A 172 -1.33 -10.48 5.99
CA PHE A 172 -1.65 -9.43 6.96
C PHE A 172 -0.75 -8.21 6.77
N TYR A 173 0.56 -8.41 6.64
CA TYR A 173 1.54 -7.36 6.39
C TYR A 173 1.18 -6.54 5.15
N LEU A 174 0.94 -7.19 4.01
CA LEU A 174 0.62 -6.53 2.74
C LEU A 174 -0.73 -5.80 2.80
N VAL A 175 -1.77 -6.41 3.37
CA VAL A 175 -3.08 -5.78 3.57
C VAL A 175 -2.97 -4.56 4.47
N THR A 176 -2.09 -4.62 5.47
CA THR A 176 -1.84 -3.53 6.41
C THR A 176 -1.10 -2.39 5.72
N ILE A 177 0.08 -2.60 5.15
CA ILE A 177 0.83 -1.52 4.48
C ILE A 177 0.13 -0.98 3.22
N GLY A 178 -0.77 -1.78 2.62
CA GLY A 178 -1.69 -1.36 1.56
C GLY A 178 -2.92 -0.65 2.08
N HIS A 179 -3.03 -0.46 3.39
CA HIS A 179 -4.14 0.17 4.13
C HIS A 179 -5.55 -0.21 3.64
N CYS A 180 -5.72 -1.46 3.19
CA CYS A 180 -6.98 -1.95 2.62
C CYS A 180 -8.16 -1.74 3.57
N MET A 181 -7.93 -2.02 4.87
CA MET A 181 -8.96 -1.93 5.90
C MET A 181 -9.37 -0.49 6.22
N GLU A 182 -8.56 0.51 5.89
CA GLU A 182 -8.95 1.91 6.04
C GLU A 182 -10.18 2.26 5.21
N CYS A 183 -10.16 1.89 3.93
CA CYS A 183 -11.27 2.12 3.02
C CYS A 183 -12.41 1.10 3.18
N HIS A 184 -12.07 -0.14 3.50
CA HIS A 184 -13.03 -1.24 3.59
C HIS A 184 -13.63 -1.44 4.98
N THR A 185 -13.45 -0.49 5.91
CA THR A 185 -14.12 -0.49 7.22
C THR A 185 -15.02 0.74 7.33
N PRO A 186 -16.26 0.60 7.84
CA PRO A 186 -17.16 1.74 8.01
C PRO A 186 -16.58 2.79 8.94
N PHE A 187 -16.84 4.03 8.65
CA PHE A 187 -16.48 5.16 9.50
C PHE A 187 -17.55 5.39 10.56
N VAL A 188 -17.15 5.53 11.83
CA VAL A 188 -18.05 5.84 12.94
C VAL A 188 -17.63 7.19 13.53
N PRO A 189 -18.40 8.25 13.24
CA PRO A 189 -18.10 9.57 13.83
C PRO A 189 -18.15 9.55 15.37
N PRO A 190 -17.26 10.28 16.06
CA PRO A 190 -16.19 11.12 15.52
C PRO A 190 -14.84 10.39 15.36
N GLY A 191 -14.78 9.08 15.57
CA GLY A 191 -13.55 8.35 15.87
C GLY A 191 -12.84 7.66 14.68
N GLY A 192 -13.31 7.72 13.45
CA GLY A 192 -12.66 7.05 12.32
C GLY A 192 -13.20 5.64 12.00
N PRO A 193 -12.41 4.77 11.31
CA PRO A 193 -12.86 3.42 10.96
C PRO A 193 -13.07 2.52 12.19
N ASP A 194 -14.20 1.83 12.25
CA ASP A 194 -14.53 0.87 13.33
C ASP A 194 -13.80 -0.46 13.13
N PHE A 195 -12.51 -0.47 13.35
CA PHE A 195 -11.70 -1.69 13.22
C PHE A 195 -12.07 -2.77 14.23
N ALA A 196 -12.61 -2.40 15.39
CA ALA A 196 -12.94 -3.36 16.45
C ALA A 196 -14.16 -4.22 16.11
N ASN A 197 -15.22 -3.60 15.56
CA ASN A 197 -16.50 -4.28 15.38
C ASN A 197 -16.83 -4.56 13.91
N SER A 198 -16.29 -3.78 12.98
CA SER A 198 -16.74 -3.74 11.58
C SER A 198 -15.60 -3.89 10.56
N LEU A 199 -14.45 -4.46 10.98
CA LEU A 199 -13.28 -4.65 10.12
C LEU A 199 -13.65 -5.33 8.80
N GLY A 200 -13.37 -4.67 7.70
CA GLY A 200 -13.56 -5.20 6.35
C GLY A 200 -15.01 -5.22 5.85
N LYS A 201 -15.99 -4.76 6.65
CA LYS A 201 -17.42 -4.76 6.30
C LYS A 201 -17.74 -3.89 5.07
N GLY A 202 -16.89 -2.93 4.72
CA GLY A 202 -17.15 -1.97 3.65
C GLY A 202 -18.14 -0.87 4.08
N GLY A 203 -18.76 -0.25 3.10
CA GLY A 203 -19.81 0.74 3.35
C GLY A 203 -19.37 2.19 3.37
N ARG A 204 -18.05 2.50 3.38
CA ARG A 204 -17.56 3.87 3.27
C ARG A 204 -17.81 4.45 1.88
N GLU A 205 -18.30 5.68 1.80
CA GLU A 205 -18.60 6.36 0.55
C GLU A 205 -17.45 7.26 0.11
N PHE A 206 -17.19 7.25 -1.19
CA PHE A 206 -16.12 8.01 -1.84
C PHE A 206 -16.71 8.78 -3.03
N PRO A 207 -17.03 10.07 -2.87
CA PRO A 207 -17.41 10.92 -3.98
C PRO A 207 -16.22 11.16 -4.91
N GLY A 208 -16.47 11.24 -6.20
CA GLY A 208 -15.42 11.49 -7.19
C GLY A 208 -15.98 11.62 -8.61
N PRO A 209 -15.12 11.74 -9.62
CA PRO A 209 -15.56 11.88 -11.01
C PRO A 209 -16.36 10.67 -11.52
N TRP A 210 -16.32 9.55 -10.81
CA TRP A 210 -17.12 8.33 -11.03
C TRP A 210 -18.51 8.39 -10.36
N GLY A 211 -18.90 9.51 -9.75
CA GLY A 211 -20.06 9.63 -8.86
C GLY A 211 -19.71 9.17 -7.43
N ILE A 212 -20.71 8.63 -6.71
CA ILE A 212 -20.47 8.03 -5.38
C ILE A 212 -20.09 6.56 -5.57
N SER A 213 -18.93 6.18 -5.07
CA SER A 213 -18.50 4.79 -4.93
C SER A 213 -18.59 4.38 -3.47
N LYS A 214 -19.07 3.16 -3.20
CA LYS A 214 -19.13 2.60 -1.85
C LYS A 214 -18.16 1.42 -1.75
N SER A 215 -17.27 1.43 -0.75
CA SER A 215 -16.35 0.32 -0.52
C SER A 215 -17.11 -0.98 -0.25
N ARG A 216 -16.59 -2.07 -0.78
CA ARG A 216 -17.23 -3.38 -0.69
C ARG A 216 -16.81 -4.10 0.59
N ASN A 217 -17.69 -4.99 1.05
CA ASN A 217 -17.37 -5.94 2.09
C ASN A 217 -16.32 -6.94 1.56
N ILE A 218 -15.16 -6.98 2.22
CA ILE A 218 -14.04 -7.88 1.88
C ILE A 218 -13.78 -8.91 2.97
N THR A 219 -14.77 -9.13 3.85
CA THR A 219 -14.71 -10.18 4.86
C THR A 219 -15.01 -11.56 4.26
N SER A 220 -14.79 -12.61 5.03
CA SER A 220 -15.13 -13.98 4.67
C SER A 220 -16.63 -14.29 4.65
N HIS A 221 -17.50 -13.29 4.83
CA HIS A 221 -18.96 -13.52 4.73
C HIS A 221 -19.33 -14.02 3.33
N ARG A 222 -20.13 -15.10 3.27
CA ARG A 222 -20.38 -15.83 2.02
C ARG A 222 -21.07 -15.00 0.96
N THR A 223 -22.14 -14.29 1.32
CA THR A 223 -22.99 -13.53 0.37
C THR A 223 -22.66 -12.04 0.37
N ALA A 224 -22.51 -11.41 1.54
CA ALA A 224 -22.24 -9.98 1.64
C ALA A 224 -20.76 -9.65 1.36
N GLY A 225 -19.84 -10.58 1.65
CA GLY A 225 -18.40 -10.44 1.46
C GLY A 225 -17.86 -11.25 0.27
N ILE A 226 -16.63 -11.72 0.43
CA ILE A 226 -15.91 -12.48 -0.59
C ILE A 226 -15.84 -13.99 -0.30
N GLY A 227 -16.61 -14.50 0.69
CA GLY A 227 -16.52 -15.89 1.16
C GLY A 227 -16.82 -16.92 0.07
N ASP A 228 -17.79 -16.66 -0.80
CA ASP A 228 -18.17 -17.53 -1.94
C ASP A 228 -17.47 -17.19 -3.26
N TRP A 229 -16.46 -16.29 -3.23
CA TRP A 229 -15.65 -15.98 -4.40
C TRP A 229 -14.46 -16.94 -4.51
N THR A 230 -14.10 -17.30 -5.72
CA THR A 230 -12.84 -18.01 -5.99
C THR A 230 -11.65 -17.05 -5.83
N ASP A 231 -10.45 -17.58 -5.61
CA ASP A 231 -9.22 -16.79 -5.54
C ASP A 231 -8.97 -16.01 -6.84
N ALA A 232 -9.29 -16.60 -7.99
CA ALA A 232 -9.18 -15.95 -9.29
C ALA A 232 -10.14 -14.75 -9.44
N GLU A 233 -11.36 -14.85 -8.94
CA GLU A 233 -12.33 -13.74 -8.94
C GLU A 233 -11.86 -12.61 -8.02
N ILE A 234 -11.29 -12.94 -6.85
CA ILE A 234 -10.74 -11.94 -5.92
C ILE A 234 -9.51 -11.25 -6.54
N LYS A 235 -8.58 -12.00 -7.17
CA LYS A 235 -7.46 -11.42 -7.92
C LYS A 235 -7.95 -10.47 -9.00
N THR A 236 -8.93 -10.86 -9.77
CA THR A 236 -9.52 -10.04 -10.84
C THR A 236 -10.12 -8.75 -10.27
N ALA A 237 -10.81 -8.82 -9.13
CA ALA A 237 -11.35 -7.65 -8.48
C ALA A 237 -10.24 -6.69 -8.01
N ILE A 238 -9.17 -7.21 -7.41
CA ILE A 238 -8.05 -6.42 -6.91
C ILE A 238 -7.24 -5.79 -8.05
N THR A 239 -6.95 -6.55 -9.11
CA THR A 239 -6.00 -6.14 -10.16
C THR A 239 -6.64 -5.52 -11.39
N GLN A 240 -7.90 -5.85 -11.68
CA GLN A 240 -8.60 -5.38 -12.89
C GLN A 240 -9.84 -4.54 -12.58
N GLY A 241 -10.24 -4.42 -11.32
CA GLY A 241 -11.44 -3.70 -10.94
C GLY A 241 -12.72 -4.29 -11.51
N LYS A 242 -12.82 -5.62 -11.58
CA LYS A 242 -14.00 -6.33 -12.08
C LYS A 242 -14.59 -7.21 -10.99
N ARG A 243 -15.89 -7.18 -10.85
CA ARG A 243 -16.62 -8.09 -9.96
C ARG A 243 -16.68 -9.51 -10.51
N LYS A 244 -17.17 -10.42 -9.67
CA LYS A 244 -17.48 -11.82 -10.03
C LYS A 244 -18.39 -11.94 -11.26
N ASP A 245 -19.35 -11.05 -11.43
CA ASP A 245 -20.28 -10.98 -12.56
C ASP A 245 -19.70 -10.22 -13.78
N GLY A 246 -18.43 -9.82 -13.74
CA GLY A 246 -17.75 -9.08 -14.79
C GLY A 246 -18.02 -7.57 -14.79
N THR A 247 -18.92 -7.07 -13.94
CA THR A 247 -19.22 -5.63 -13.90
C THR A 247 -18.03 -4.83 -13.35
N PRO A 248 -17.74 -3.62 -13.90
CA PRO A 248 -16.62 -2.82 -13.45
C PRO A 248 -16.85 -2.26 -12.05
N LEU A 249 -15.79 -2.23 -11.25
CA LEU A 249 -15.72 -1.51 -9.98
C LEU A 249 -15.31 -0.06 -10.24
N LYS A 250 -15.83 0.85 -9.42
CA LYS A 250 -15.49 2.28 -9.50
C LYS A 250 -14.29 2.62 -8.63
N GLY A 251 -13.62 3.75 -8.92
CA GLY A 251 -12.58 4.28 -8.05
C GLY A 251 -13.05 4.54 -6.61
N PRO A 252 -12.17 4.94 -5.68
CA PRO A 252 -10.76 5.33 -5.89
C PRO A 252 -9.71 4.19 -5.81
N MET A 253 -10.14 2.92 -5.72
CA MET A 253 -9.22 1.79 -5.56
C MET A 253 -8.17 1.76 -6.68
N GLY A 254 -6.90 1.50 -6.29
CA GLY A 254 -5.73 1.63 -7.17
C GLY A 254 -5.42 0.38 -8.00
N TYR A 255 -6.36 -0.12 -8.79
CA TYR A 255 -6.22 -1.36 -9.59
C TYR A 255 -4.95 -1.42 -10.42
N GLN A 256 -4.56 -0.31 -11.07
CA GLN A 256 -3.38 -0.22 -11.92
C GLN A 256 -2.06 -0.42 -11.16
N TYR A 257 -2.05 -0.16 -9.87
CA TYR A 257 -0.90 -0.43 -8.99
C TYR A 257 -0.90 -1.89 -8.56
N TYR A 258 -2.03 -2.40 -8.10
CA TYR A 258 -2.16 -3.78 -7.63
C TYR A 258 -1.97 -4.80 -8.76
N ALA A 259 -2.26 -4.44 -10.01
CA ALA A 259 -1.99 -5.27 -11.18
C ALA A 259 -0.50 -5.58 -11.39
N LYS A 260 0.40 -4.85 -10.73
CA LYS A 260 1.86 -5.06 -10.78
C LYS A 260 2.38 -5.93 -9.63
N MET A 261 1.52 -6.36 -8.72
CA MET A 261 1.91 -7.25 -7.62
C MET A 261 2.27 -8.64 -8.16
N THR A 262 3.19 -9.31 -7.48
CA THR A 262 3.49 -10.71 -7.79
C THR A 262 2.30 -11.61 -7.42
N ASP A 263 2.15 -12.74 -8.12
CA ASP A 263 1.14 -13.74 -7.78
C ASP A 263 1.27 -14.24 -6.33
N ALA A 264 2.49 -14.42 -5.85
CA ALA A 264 2.75 -14.86 -4.48
C ALA A 264 2.24 -13.85 -3.43
N ASP A 265 2.37 -12.54 -3.69
CA ASP A 265 1.85 -11.50 -2.83
C ASP A 265 0.33 -11.40 -2.90
N LEU A 266 -0.25 -11.49 -4.08
CA LEU A 266 -1.71 -11.55 -4.25
C LEU A 266 -2.31 -12.78 -3.55
N ASP A 267 -1.66 -13.94 -3.66
CA ASP A 267 -2.09 -15.16 -2.97
C ASP A 267 -2.00 -15.04 -1.43
N ALA A 268 -1.00 -14.31 -0.93
CA ALA A 268 -0.88 -14.02 0.49
C ALA A 268 -1.99 -13.07 0.98
N VAL A 269 -2.24 -11.99 0.22
CA VAL A 269 -3.34 -11.05 0.49
C VAL A 269 -4.67 -11.79 0.55
N ILE A 270 -4.99 -12.62 -0.42
CA ILE A 270 -6.23 -13.40 -0.46
C ILE A 270 -6.32 -14.37 0.72
N ALA A 271 -5.23 -15.08 1.01
CA ALA A 271 -5.19 -16.00 2.15
C ALA A 271 -5.54 -15.28 3.46
N TYR A 272 -5.00 -14.09 3.68
CA TYR A 272 -5.35 -13.28 4.86
C TYR A 272 -6.81 -12.80 4.81
N LEU A 273 -7.29 -12.25 3.68
CA LEU A 273 -8.67 -11.75 3.57
C LEU A 273 -9.70 -12.83 3.89
N ARG A 274 -9.41 -14.11 3.58
CA ARG A 274 -10.27 -15.23 3.95
C ARG A 274 -10.32 -15.51 5.45
N THR A 275 -9.38 -15.00 6.23
CA THR A 275 -9.40 -15.11 7.70
C THR A 275 -10.15 -13.96 8.39
N VAL A 276 -10.46 -12.89 7.66
CA VAL A 276 -11.19 -11.74 8.22
C VAL A 276 -12.60 -12.21 8.62
N PRO A 277 -12.98 -12.06 9.92
CA PRO A 277 -14.26 -12.57 10.42
C PRO A 277 -15.45 -12.07 9.59
N PRO A 278 -16.44 -12.93 9.31
CA PRO A 278 -17.57 -12.56 8.48
C PRO A 278 -18.37 -11.42 9.13
N LYS A 279 -18.72 -10.41 8.33
CA LYS A 279 -19.58 -9.28 8.69
C LYS A 279 -20.67 -9.12 7.62
N GLU A 280 -21.88 -8.82 8.04
CA GLU A 280 -23.01 -8.57 7.15
C GLU A 280 -23.27 -7.08 6.92
#